data_44dc355c2e3a477e1fe91e006ec2e334
#
_entry.id   44dc355c2e3a477e1fe91e006ec2e334
#
_cell.length_a   1.000
_cell.length_b   1.000
_cell.length_c   1.000
_cell.angle_alpha   90.00
_cell.angle_beta   90.00
_cell.angle_gamma   90.00
#
_symmetry.space_group_name_H-M   'P 1'
#
loop_
_entity.id
_entity.type
_entity.pdbx_description
1 polymer ?
#
loop_
_entity_poly.entity_id
_entity_poly.type
_entity_poly.pdbx_seq_one_letter_code
_entity_poly.pdbx_strand_id
1 'polypeptide(L)'
;SLTACGDKKDEKKDDTAKNGKTELEDSLVIYSTHSEEMLETICDAFTEETGVEVEFINLKGELADRVRSEKENPQADIMFGGDTATYMLLQEEGCYEPTTPSWADELADDYKDAKGYWYGTYKTPVVMFYNKELMSAEEAPKDWSDLVKEEYQGKIISRDSLSSSMRSTIAALVSFYSEKDGEDAAWDYVTKLNANTKNYYNSGSMMFQAIGKGEAAISMAVLDNVIDNRDNNKMPLEIIDATSGAITITDCIAAIKDAPHPNAAAEFIEFVGSKEGEELVANSFNRMPALDAALENAPEWMQTGYEPMKLDWSVISANQTDWLEKWETDILDASKAIAAE
;
A
#
# COMPACT_ATOMS: atom_id res chain seq x y z
N SER A 1 35.55 -26.14 39.04
CA SER A 1 35.73 -25.00 38.11
C SER A 1 34.65 -24.92 37.03
N LEU A 2 33.68 -25.81 37.01
CA LEU A 2 32.59 -25.81 36.02
C LEU A 2 31.33 -25.07 36.49
N THR A 3 31.27 -24.72 37.76
CA THR A 3 30.14 -24.01 38.35
C THR A 3 30.19 -22.49 38.18
N ALA A 4 31.34 -21.91 37.88
CA ALA A 4 31.49 -20.46 37.72
C ALA A 4 31.00 -19.92 36.38
N CYS A 5 30.86 -20.80 35.37
CA CYS A 5 30.38 -20.37 34.05
C CYS A 5 28.86 -20.34 33.93
N GLY A 6 28.14 -21.02 34.78
CA GLY A 6 26.69 -21.04 34.83
C GLY A 6 26.10 -19.76 35.41
N ASP A 7 26.71 -19.27 36.48
CA ASP A 7 26.26 -18.08 37.18
C ASP A 7 26.36 -16.80 36.34
N LYS A 8 27.35 -16.70 35.43
CA LYS A 8 27.53 -15.55 34.54
C LYS A 8 26.47 -15.50 33.43
N LYS A 9 25.92 -16.66 33.03
CA LYS A 9 24.83 -16.69 32.05
C LYS A 9 23.51 -16.25 32.65
N ASP A 10 23.28 -16.61 33.90
CA ASP A 10 22.07 -16.24 34.60
C ASP A 10 22.07 -14.75 34.98
N GLU A 11 23.24 -14.16 35.33
CA GLU A 11 23.40 -12.74 35.58
C GLU A 11 23.11 -11.90 34.32
N LYS A 12 23.53 -12.33 33.13
CA LYS A 12 23.22 -11.65 31.87
C LYS A 12 21.73 -11.67 31.54
N LYS A 13 21.04 -12.76 31.81
CA LYS A 13 19.58 -12.86 31.64
C LYS A 13 18.84 -11.93 32.59
N ASP A 14 19.29 -11.90 33.83
CA ASP A 14 18.71 -11.04 34.87
C ASP A 14 18.91 -9.55 34.57
N ASP A 15 20.07 -9.15 34.03
CA ASP A 15 20.36 -7.79 33.63
C ASP A 15 19.50 -7.35 32.44
N THR A 16 19.25 -8.21 31.47
CA THR A 16 18.40 -7.94 30.32
C THR A 16 16.95 -7.76 30.78
N ALA A 17 16.46 -8.58 31.66
CA ALA A 17 15.13 -8.48 32.25
C ALA A 17 14.99 -7.22 33.12
N LYS A 18 16.04 -6.86 33.88
CA LYS A 18 16.09 -5.71 34.78
C LYS A 18 15.99 -4.36 34.05
N ASN A 19 16.55 -4.29 32.82
CA ASN A 19 16.56 -3.09 32.00
C ASN A 19 15.35 -2.98 31.06
N GLY A 20 14.43 -3.95 31.11
CA GLY A 20 13.26 -3.97 30.27
C GLY A 20 13.58 -4.07 28.77
N LYS A 21 14.81 -4.46 28.42
CA LYS A 21 15.27 -4.61 27.05
C LYS A 21 15.39 -6.06 26.68
N THR A 22 14.75 -6.44 25.57
CA THR A 22 14.95 -7.75 24.96
C THR A 22 16.27 -7.74 24.21
N GLU A 23 17.07 -8.78 24.39
CA GLU A 23 18.31 -8.96 23.65
C GLU A 23 17.99 -9.25 22.19
N LEU A 24 18.57 -8.45 21.28
CA LEU A 24 18.36 -8.59 19.84
C LEU A 24 19.37 -9.58 19.24
N GLU A 25 18.93 -10.35 18.26
CA GLU A 25 19.85 -11.09 17.40
C GLU A 25 20.72 -10.10 16.62
N ASP A 26 21.88 -10.56 16.15
CA ASP A 26 22.87 -9.70 15.48
C ASP A 26 22.49 -9.33 14.05
N SER A 27 21.54 -10.03 13.46
CA SER A 27 21.17 -9.86 12.06
C SER A 27 19.68 -9.99 11.83
N LEU A 28 19.24 -9.49 10.68
CA LEU A 28 17.84 -9.49 10.25
C LEU A 28 17.78 -9.66 8.74
N VAL A 29 16.85 -10.45 8.25
CA VAL A 29 16.59 -10.64 6.80
C VAL A 29 15.19 -10.15 6.47
N ILE A 30 15.10 -9.27 5.48
CA ILE A 30 13.85 -8.65 5.03
C ILE A 30 13.54 -9.02 3.58
N TYR A 31 12.32 -9.49 3.33
CA TYR A 31 11.76 -9.58 1.99
C TYR A 31 10.82 -8.37 1.79
N SER A 32 11.00 -7.64 0.70
CA SER A 32 10.28 -6.39 0.49
C SER A 32 9.94 -6.11 -0.96
N THR A 33 8.81 -5.41 -1.17
CA THR A 33 8.42 -4.83 -2.45
C THR A 33 8.92 -3.40 -2.64
N HIS A 34 9.43 -2.77 -1.58
CA HIS A 34 9.87 -1.37 -1.62
C HIS A 34 11.14 -1.19 -2.44
N SER A 35 11.39 0.05 -2.90
CA SER A 35 12.57 0.35 -3.69
C SER A 35 13.86 0.09 -2.89
N GLU A 36 14.91 -0.26 -3.60
CA GLU A 36 16.23 -0.50 -3.01
C GLU A 36 16.73 0.72 -2.24
N GLU A 37 16.55 1.92 -2.78
CA GLU A 37 16.95 3.17 -2.12
C GLU A 37 16.23 3.37 -0.78
N MET A 38 14.93 3.13 -0.76
CA MET A 38 14.13 3.25 0.47
C MET A 38 14.57 2.21 1.50
N LEU A 39 14.79 0.97 1.07
CA LEU A 39 15.25 -0.10 1.95
C LEU A 39 16.64 0.20 2.53
N GLU A 40 17.58 0.68 1.71
CA GLU A 40 18.92 1.07 2.18
C GLU A 40 18.84 2.15 3.25
N THR A 41 18.04 3.18 3.03
CA THR A 41 17.88 4.29 3.98
C THR A 41 17.29 3.81 5.31
N ILE A 42 16.24 3.01 5.26
CA ILE A 42 15.58 2.47 6.46
C ILE A 42 16.52 1.53 7.21
N CYS A 43 17.15 0.61 6.49
CA CYS A 43 18.01 -0.41 7.09
C CYS A 43 19.27 0.20 7.69
N ASP A 44 19.88 1.19 7.04
CA ASP A 44 21.04 1.89 7.57
C ASP A 44 20.68 2.65 8.86
N ALA A 45 19.52 3.31 8.90
CA ALA A 45 19.05 3.99 10.11
C ALA A 45 18.79 3.00 11.25
N PHE A 46 18.21 1.85 10.95
CA PHE A 46 17.96 0.79 11.93
C PHE A 46 19.26 0.21 12.48
N THR A 47 20.23 -0.08 11.60
CA THR A 47 21.55 -0.59 12.01
C THR A 47 22.29 0.42 12.88
N GLU A 48 22.22 1.71 12.53
CA GLU A 48 22.84 2.77 13.33
C GLU A 48 22.25 2.84 14.74
N GLU A 49 20.94 2.69 14.87
CA GLU A 49 20.25 2.74 16.16
C GLU A 49 20.45 1.49 17.02
N THR A 50 20.46 0.31 16.41
CA THR A 50 20.38 -0.97 17.13
C THR A 50 21.64 -1.83 17.07
N GLY A 51 22.52 -1.58 16.10
CA GLY A 51 23.67 -2.45 15.83
C GLY A 51 23.31 -3.73 15.07
N VAL A 52 22.05 -3.95 14.73
CA VAL A 52 21.60 -5.13 13.97
C VAL A 52 21.96 -4.98 12.50
N GLU A 53 22.71 -5.93 11.95
CA GLU A 53 23.01 -5.96 10.51
C GLU A 53 21.81 -6.46 9.71
N VAL A 54 21.45 -5.75 8.66
CA VAL A 54 20.26 -6.06 7.86
C VAL A 54 20.64 -6.47 6.45
N GLU A 55 20.09 -7.60 6.02
CA GLU A 55 20.09 -8.03 4.63
C GLU A 55 18.67 -7.95 4.10
N PHE A 56 18.48 -7.36 2.92
CA PHE A 56 17.16 -7.33 2.30
C PHE A 56 17.20 -7.89 0.88
N ILE A 57 16.07 -8.49 0.48
CA ILE A 57 15.87 -8.97 -0.88
C ILE A 57 14.63 -8.28 -1.43
N ASN A 58 14.82 -7.57 -2.54
CA ASN A 58 13.73 -6.91 -3.24
C ASN A 58 12.98 -7.94 -4.09
N LEU A 59 11.72 -8.20 -3.71
CA LEU A 59 10.83 -9.14 -4.40
C LEU A 59 9.54 -8.38 -4.73
N LYS A 60 9.23 -8.19 -5.99
CA LYS A 60 8.02 -7.45 -6.38
C LYS A 60 6.78 -8.33 -6.25
N GLY A 61 6.13 -8.69 -7.34
CA GLY A 61 4.92 -9.50 -7.31
C GLY A 61 5.08 -10.91 -6.73
N GLU A 62 6.30 -11.37 -6.53
CA GLU A 62 6.63 -12.71 -6.00
C GLU A 62 6.73 -12.76 -4.48
N LEU A 63 6.63 -11.62 -3.79
CA LEU A 63 6.89 -11.56 -2.34
C LEU A 63 6.01 -12.52 -1.54
N ALA A 64 4.70 -12.47 -1.75
CA ALA A 64 3.74 -13.31 -1.04
C ALA A 64 3.99 -14.81 -1.30
N ASP A 65 4.22 -15.16 -2.56
CA ASP A 65 4.48 -16.56 -2.95
C ASP A 65 5.78 -17.09 -2.33
N ARG A 66 6.80 -16.23 -2.23
CA ARG A 66 8.08 -16.58 -1.61
C ARG A 66 7.91 -16.87 -0.11
N VAL A 67 7.21 -15.99 0.61
CA VAL A 67 6.93 -16.19 2.04
C VAL A 67 6.13 -17.47 2.24
N ARG A 68 5.11 -17.68 1.43
CA ARG A 68 4.27 -18.89 1.50
C ARG A 68 5.08 -20.17 1.25
N SER A 69 5.93 -20.17 0.23
CA SER A 69 6.72 -21.35 -0.14
C SER A 69 7.75 -21.73 0.90
N GLU A 70 8.21 -20.78 1.71
CA GLU A 70 9.21 -20.98 2.76
C GLU A 70 8.60 -21.23 4.15
N LYS A 71 7.28 -21.37 4.25
CA LYS A 71 6.57 -21.45 5.53
C LYS A 71 7.15 -22.48 6.50
N GLU A 72 7.53 -23.65 6.01
CA GLU A 72 8.08 -24.73 6.86
C GLU A 72 9.55 -24.51 7.24
N ASN A 73 10.25 -23.63 6.53
CA ASN A 73 11.64 -23.28 6.82
C ASN A 73 11.92 -21.84 6.40
N PRO A 74 11.43 -20.86 7.16
CA PRO A 74 11.56 -19.44 6.80
C PRO A 74 13.01 -19.00 6.68
N GLN A 75 13.32 -18.29 5.59
CA GLN A 75 14.64 -17.72 5.34
C GLN A 75 14.67 -16.22 5.65
N ALA A 76 13.51 -15.59 5.78
CA ALA A 76 13.39 -14.19 6.12
C ALA A 76 12.64 -14.00 7.44
N ASP A 77 12.87 -12.86 8.07
CA ASP A 77 12.28 -12.49 9.35
C ASP A 77 11.10 -11.54 9.20
N ILE A 78 11.14 -10.71 8.16
CA ILE A 78 10.19 -9.64 7.91
C ILE A 78 9.67 -9.71 6.48
N MET A 79 8.35 -9.56 6.34
CA MET A 79 7.70 -9.21 5.09
C MET A 79 7.33 -7.72 5.15
N PHE A 80 7.84 -6.93 4.22
CA PHE A 80 7.71 -5.47 4.22
C PHE A 80 7.22 -4.98 2.86
N GLY A 81 6.00 -4.46 2.83
CA GLY A 81 5.32 -4.03 1.61
C GLY A 81 4.32 -5.06 1.11
N GLY A 82 3.47 -4.63 0.21
CA GLY A 82 2.31 -5.38 -0.23
C GLY A 82 1.04 -4.93 0.50
N ASP A 83 -0.11 -5.18 -0.11
CA ASP A 83 -1.38 -4.63 0.34
C ASP A 83 -2.04 -5.43 1.48
N THR A 84 -3.01 -4.81 2.12
CA THR A 84 -3.79 -5.39 3.23
C THR A 84 -4.41 -6.73 2.85
N ALA A 85 -4.99 -6.84 1.66
CA ALA A 85 -5.65 -8.08 1.22
C ALA A 85 -4.67 -9.25 1.18
N THR A 86 -3.44 -9.03 0.71
CA THR A 86 -2.38 -10.03 0.70
C THR A 86 -1.99 -10.45 2.11
N TYR A 87 -1.84 -9.48 3.03
CA TYR A 87 -1.51 -9.78 4.43
C TYR A 87 -2.60 -10.56 5.15
N MET A 88 -3.87 -10.25 4.89
CA MET A 88 -5.00 -11.02 5.44
C MET A 88 -4.97 -12.47 4.97
N LEU A 89 -4.65 -12.70 3.71
CA LEU A 89 -4.57 -14.05 3.13
C LEU A 89 -3.42 -14.84 3.77
N LEU A 90 -2.23 -14.27 3.87
CA LEU A 90 -1.07 -14.97 4.47
C LEU A 90 -1.24 -15.17 5.98
N GLN A 91 -1.92 -14.27 6.65
CA GLN A 91 -2.31 -14.47 8.06
C GLN A 91 -3.20 -15.70 8.21
N GLU A 92 -4.21 -15.84 7.37
CA GLU A 92 -5.11 -17.01 7.38
C GLU A 92 -4.34 -18.31 7.11
N GLU A 93 -3.31 -18.24 6.27
CA GLU A 93 -2.44 -19.38 5.98
C GLU A 93 -1.40 -19.65 7.07
N GLY A 94 -1.35 -18.82 8.12
CA GLY A 94 -0.46 -19.02 9.26
C GLY A 94 1.00 -18.62 9.04
N CYS A 95 1.24 -17.63 8.17
CA CYS A 95 2.61 -17.21 7.81
C CYS A 95 3.23 -16.21 8.79
N TYR A 96 2.46 -15.61 9.68
CA TYR A 96 2.94 -14.50 10.52
C TYR A 96 2.95 -14.81 12.00
N GLU A 97 3.83 -14.12 12.72
CA GLU A 97 3.91 -14.08 14.18
C GLU A 97 3.38 -12.71 14.65
N PRO A 98 2.49 -12.65 15.67
CA PRO A 98 2.03 -11.37 16.17
C PRO A 98 3.12 -10.61 16.90
N THR A 99 3.07 -9.28 16.82
CA THR A 99 3.96 -8.37 17.54
C THR A 99 3.16 -7.30 18.27
N THR A 100 3.80 -6.60 19.22
CA THR A 100 3.15 -5.58 20.06
C THR A 100 3.96 -4.29 20.09
N PRO A 101 4.11 -3.59 18.95
CA PRO A 101 4.85 -2.33 18.95
C PRO A 101 4.15 -1.28 19.81
N SER A 102 4.94 -0.36 20.36
CA SER A 102 4.45 0.65 21.32
C SER A 102 3.39 1.58 20.75
N TRP A 103 3.44 1.82 19.43
CA TRP A 103 2.52 2.71 18.73
C TRP A 103 1.24 2.02 18.23
N ALA A 104 1.07 0.71 18.48
CA ALA A 104 -0.04 -0.06 17.92
C ALA A 104 -1.42 0.55 18.24
N ASP A 105 -1.61 1.04 19.47
CA ASP A 105 -2.89 1.63 19.87
C ASP A 105 -3.17 2.98 19.20
N GLU A 106 -2.15 3.66 18.73
CA GLU A 106 -2.28 4.95 18.03
C GLU A 106 -2.63 4.79 16.56
N LEU A 107 -2.42 3.59 15.99
CA LEU A 107 -2.75 3.30 14.61
C LEU A 107 -4.24 2.97 14.51
N ALA A 108 -4.92 3.60 13.53
CA ALA A 108 -6.34 3.36 13.31
C ALA A 108 -6.64 1.88 12.99
N ASP A 109 -7.80 1.40 13.43
CA ASP A 109 -8.19 -0.01 13.29
C ASP A 109 -8.18 -0.50 11.85
N ASP A 110 -8.51 0.35 10.89
CA ASP A 110 -8.49 0.00 9.45
C ASP A 110 -7.09 -0.31 8.92
N TYR A 111 -6.05 0.10 9.64
CA TYR A 111 -4.65 -0.05 9.20
C TYR A 111 -3.88 -1.10 9.97
N LYS A 112 -4.56 -2.00 10.69
CA LYS A 112 -3.90 -3.06 11.45
C LYS A 112 -4.77 -4.28 11.61
N ASP A 113 -4.12 -5.41 11.86
CA ASP A 113 -4.81 -6.60 12.37
C ASP A 113 -5.05 -6.43 13.87
N ALA A 114 -6.27 -6.72 14.34
CA ALA A 114 -6.64 -6.58 15.75
C ALA A 114 -5.77 -7.43 16.70
N LYS A 115 -5.21 -8.52 16.20
CA LYS A 115 -4.36 -9.43 16.98
C LYS A 115 -2.85 -9.18 16.80
N GLY A 116 -2.48 -8.16 16.00
CA GLY A 116 -1.08 -7.79 15.84
C GLY A 116 -0.28 -8.62 14.84
N TYR A 117 -0.91 -9.38 13.96
CA TYR A 117 -0.21 -10.17 12.95
C TYR A 117 0.40 -9.33 11.84
N TRP A 118 -0.17 -8.16 11.55
CA TRP A 118 0.38 -7.20 10.57
C TRP A 118 -0.07 -5.79 10.93
N TYR A 119 0.69 -4.81 10.43
CA TYR A 119 0.41 -3.38 10.62
C TYR A 119 0.58 -2.63 9.31
N GLY A 120 -0.30 -1.67 9.06
CA GLY A 120 -0.14 -0.71 7.98
C GLY A 120 1.00 0.24 8.25
N THR A 121 1.78 0.52 7.24
CA THR A 121 2.92 1.45 7.30
C THR A 121 2.66 2.71 6.51
N TYR A 122 2.27 2.57 5.24
CA TYR A 122 2.08 3.70 4.32
C TYR A 122 0.74 3.60 3.63
N LYS A 123 0.10 4.76 3.45
CA LYS A 123 -1.17 4.88 2.72
C LYS A 123 -0.91 5.39 1.32
N THR A 124 -1.61 4.83 0.34
CA THR A 124 -1.57 5.29 -1.04
C THR A 124 -3.00 5.56 -1.49
N PRO A 125 -3.51 6.80 -1.33
CA PRO A 125 -4.84 7.13 -1.84
C PRO A 125 -4.82 7.15 -3.35
N VAL A 126 -5.80 6.49 -3.98
CA VAL A 126 -6.09 6.64 -5.40
C VAL A 126 -7.22 7.66 -5.52
N VAL A 127 -7.00 8.69 -6.30
CA VAL A 127 -7.93 9.79 -6.49
C VAL A 127 -8.31 9.95 -7.96
N MET A 128 -9.50 10.47 -8.21
CA MET A 128 -9.88 10.97 -9.53
C MET A 128 -9.29 12.37 -9.71
N PHE A 129 -8.95 12.72 -10.93
CA PHE A 129 -8.49 14.07 -11.28
C PHE A 129 -8.90 14.42 -12.71
N TYR A 130 -8.85 15.70 -13.03
CA TYR A 130 -9.22 16.17 -14.36
C TYR A 130 -8.31 17.31 -14.84
N ASN A 131 -8.27 17.51 -16.13
CA ASN A 131 -7.59 18.64 -16.75
C ASN A 131 -8.51 19.86 -16.72
N LYS A 132 -8.16 20.86 -15.93
CA LYS A 132 -8.98 22.05 -15.69
C LYS A 132 -9.07 22.99 -16.90
N GLU A 133 -8.24 22.79 -17.93
CA GLU A 133 -8.35 23.54 -19.19
C GLU A 133 -9.44 22.96 -20.08
N LEU A 134 -9.80 21.69 -19.89
CA LEU A 134 -10.82 21.01 -20.69
C LEU A 134 -12.20 20.95 -20.01
N MET A 135 -12.22 21.14 -18.69
CA MET A 135 -13.42 20.89 -17.91
C MET A 135 -13.42 21.83 -16.69
N SER A 136 -14.56 22.41 -16.40
CA SER A 136 -14.73 23.22 -15.19
C SER A 136 -14.98 22.34 -13.97
N ALA A 137 -14.84 22.93 -12.77
CA ALA A 137 -15.16 22.24 -11.53
C ALA A 137 -16.63 21.78 -11.48
N GLU A 138 -17.54 22.55 -12.06
CA GLU A 138 -18.96 22.18 -12.09
C GLU A 138 -19.25 21.02 -13.02
N GLU A 139 -18.52 20.92 -14.13
CA GLU A 139 -18.64 19.83 -15.11
C GLU A 139 -17.98 18.54 -14.64
N ALA A 140 -16.98 18.64 -13.74
CA ALA A 140 -16.19 17.51 -13.29
C ALA A 140 -17.01 16.51 -12.43
N PRO A 141 -16.67 15.21 -12.48
CA PRO A 141 -17.29 14.22 -11.60
C PRO A 141 -17.10 14.60 -10.13
N LYS A 142 -18.10 14.33 -9.31
CA LYS A 142 -18.05 14.56 -7.85
C LYS A 142 -17.81 13.26 -7.08
N ASP A 143 -18.06 12.12 -7.73
CA ASP A 143 -17.91 10.81 -7.12
C ASP A 143 -17.59 9.77 -8.18
N TRP A 144 -17.12 8.62 -7.74
CA TRP A 144 -16.83 7.47 -8.60
C TRP A 144 -18.07 7.02 -9.39
N SER A 145 -19.26 7.13 -8.78
CA SER A 145 -20.52 6.80 -9.45
C SER A 145 -20.80 7.69 -10.68
N ASP A 146 -20.27 8.91 -10.70
CA ASP A 146 -20.46 9.82 -11.83
C ASP A 146 -19.72 9.38 -13.09
N LEU A 147 -18.62 8.62 -12.94
CA LEU A 147 -17.78 8.22 -14.07
C LEU A 147 -18.53 7.39 -15.13
N VAL A 148 -19.66 6.79 -14.78
CA VAL A 148 -20.45 5.97 -15.69
C VAL A 148 -21.58 6.73 -16.37
N LYS A 149 -21.70 8.03 -16.11
CA LYS A 149 -22.69 8.89 -16.76
C LYS A 149 -22.37 9.09 -18.24
N GLU A 150 -23.41 9.22 -19.05
CA GLU A 150 -23.27 9.38 -20.49
C GLU A 150 -22.43 10.62 -20.88
N GLU A 151 -22.50 11.69 -20.10
CA GLU A 151 -21.74 12.93 -20.34
C GLU A 151 -20.22 12.73 -20.31
N TYR A 152 -19.74 11.65 -19.69
CA TYR A 152 -18.29 11.34 -19.62
C TYR A 152 -17.83 10.30 -20.63
N GLN A 153 -18.70 9.88 -21.54
CA GLN A 153 -18.36 8.90 -22.57
C GLN A 153 -17.16 9.39 -23.41
N GLY A 154 -16.10 8.58 -23.46
CA GLY A 154 -14.88 8.87 -24.19
C GLY A 154 -13.99 9.95 -23.56
N LYS A 155 -14.30 10.41 -22.35
CA LYS A 155 -13.54 11.46 -21.64
C LYS A 155 -12.58 10.91 -20.59
N ILE A 156 -12.60 9.62 -20.34
CA ILE A 156 -11.80 8.95 -19.29
C ILE A 156 -10.68 8.14 -19.94
N ILE A 157 -9.48 8.24 -19.37
CA ILE A 157 -8.39 7.29 -19.62
C ILE A 157 -7.88 6.75 -18.31
N SER A 158 -7.28 5.56 -18.34
CA SER A 158 -6.73 4.96 -17.15
C SER A 158 -5.56 4.02 -17.46
N ARG A 159 -4.95 3.46 -16.43
CA ARG A 159 -3.98 2.37 -16.55
C ARG A 159 -4.72 1.07 -16.87
N ASP A 160 -3.99 0.15 -17.47
CA ASP A 160 -4.47 -1.21 -17.74
C ASP A 160 -4.23 -2.16 -16.55
N SER A 161 -4.42 -3.45 -16.78
CA SER A 161 -4.27 -4.48 -15.74
C SER A 161 -2.84 -4.76 -15.28
N LEU A 162 -1.83 -4.15 -15.91
CA LEU A 162 -0.45 -4.24 -15.44
C LEU A 162 -0.19 -3.33 -14.23
N SER A 163 -1.05 -2.35 -14.00
CA SER A 163 -0.94 -1.46 -12.85
C SER A 163 -1.54 -2.07 -11.60
N SER A 164 -0.72 -2.27 -10.57
CA SER A 164 -1.18 -2.79 -9.28
C SER A 164 -2.22 -1.86 -8.63
N SER A 165 -2.04 -0.54 -8.73
CA SER A 165 -2.99 0.43 -8.19
C SER A 165 -4.32 0.41 -8.93
N MET A 166 -4.31 0.20 -10.26
CA MET A 166 -5.54 0.07 -11.04
C MET A 166 -6.27 -1.23 -10.71
N ARG A 167 -5.55 -2.34 -10.52
CA ARG A 167 -6.12 -3.61 -10.07
C ARG A 167 -6.82 -3.44 -8.71
N SER A 168 -6.15 -2.79 -7.76
CA SER A 168 -6.73 -2.50 -6.45
C SER A 168 -7.94 -1.57 -6.56
N THR A 169 -7.89 -0.60 -7.45
CA THR A 169 -9.01 0.33 -7.69
C THR A 169 -10.24 -0.42 -8.20
N ILE A 170 -10.08 -1.30 -9.18
CA ILE A 170 -11.19 -2.10 -9.71
C ILE A 170 -11.77 -3.01 -8.64
N ALA A 171 -10.93 -3.74 -7.90
CA ALA A 171 -11.38 -4.62 -6.82
C ALA A 171 -12.16 -3.84 -5.76
N ALA A 172 -11.67 -2.65 -5.38
CA ALA A 172 -12.33 -1.77 -4.42
C ALA A 172 -13.70 -1.30 -4.93
N LEU A 173 -13.79 -0.88 -6.19
CA LEU A 173 -15.05 -0.43 -6.78
C LEU A 173 -16.08 -1.57 -6.86
N VAL A 174 -15.65 -2.76 -7.25
CA VAL A 174 -16.53 -3.95 -7.25
C VAL A 174 -17.05 -4.22 -5.84
N SER A 175 -16.17 -4.20 -4.84
CA SER A 175 -16.55 -4.44 -3.45
C SER A 175 -17.54 -3.38 -2.94
N PHE A 176 -17.21 -2.12 -3.17
CA PHE A 176 -18.02 -0.99 -2.70
C PHE A 176 -19.43 -1.02 -3.28
N TYR A 177 -19.56 -1.19 -4.59
CA TYR A 177 -20.86 -1.20 -5.25
C TYR A 177 -21.62 -2.51 -5.06
N SER A 178 -20.92 -3.63 -4.86
CA SER A 178 -21.57 -4.90 -4.49
C SER A 178 -22.24 -4.80 -3.13
N GLU A 179 -21.57 -4.21 -2.16
CA GLU A 179 -22.13 -4.01 -0.83
C GLU A 179 -23.31 -3.04 -0.84
N LYS A 180 -23.18 -1.97 -1.62
CA LYS A 180 -24.22 -0.92 -1.67
C LYS A 180 -25.46 -1.36 -2.45
N ASP A 181 -25.29 -1.97 -3.62
CA ASP A 181 -26.37 -2.18 -4.60
C ASP A 181 -26.45 -3.61 -5.14
N GLY A 182 -25.59 -4.52 -4.69
CA GLY A 182 -25.55 -5.90 -5.16
C GLY A 182 -24.49 -6.14 -6.23
N GLU A 183 -24.10 -7.40 -6.40
CA GLU A 183 -23.01 -7.80 -7.30
C GLU A 183 -23.32 -7.44 -8.77
N ASP A 184 -24.56 -7.66 -9.23
CA ASP A 184 -24.92 -7.34 -10.61
C ASP A 184 -24.77 -5.84 -10.90
N ALA A 185 -25.13 -4.98 -9.94
CA ALA A 185 -24.96 -3.53 -10.07
C ALA A 185 -23.49 -3.13 -10.13
N ALA A 186 -22.64 -3.81 -9.36
CA ALA A 186 -21.19 -3.56 -9.38
C ALA A 186 -20.58 -3.90 -10.76
N TRP A 187 -20.97 -5.01 -11.34
CA TRP A 187 -20.48 -5.39 -12.67
C TRP A 187 -21.06 -4.53 -13.79
N ASP A 188 -22.30 -4.08 -13.64
CA ASP A 188 -22.87 -3.07 -14.55
C ASP A 188 -22.06 -1.76 -14.49
N TYR A 189 -21.68 -1.32 -13.28
CA TYR A 189 -20.82 -0.16 -13.07
C TYR A 189 -19.48 -0.30 -13.79
N VAL A 190 -18.78 -1.39 -13.58
CA VAL A 190 -17.45 -1.61 -14.20
C VAL A 190 -17.56 -1.70 -15.72
N THR A 191 -18.62 -2.33 -16.23
CA THR A 191 -18.89 -2.40 -17.68
C THR A 191 -19.11 -1.03 -18.27
N LYS A 192 -19.88 -0.17 -17.61
CA LYS A 192 -20.14 1.22 -18.05
C LYS A 192 -18.88 2.09 -17.92
N LEU A 193 -18.08 1.87 -16.89
CA LEU A 193 -16.79 2.55 -16.73
C LEU A 193 -15.87 2.23 -17.92
N ASN A 194 -15.79 0.97 -18.32
CA ASN A 194 -15.06 0.57 -19.53
C ASN A 194 -15.62 1.23 -20.77
N ALA A 195 -16.94 1.29 -20.92
CA ALA A 195 -17.57 1.94 -22.08
C ALA A 195 -17.22 3.41 -22.17
N ASN A 196 -17.13 4.13 -21.06
CA ASN A 196 -16.77 5.53 -20.98
C ASN A 196 -15.27 5.79 -21.10
N THR A 197 -14.45 4.77 -20.90
CA THR A 197 -12.99 4.86 -21.00
C THR A 197 -12.57 4.84 -22.46
N LYS A 198 -11.83 5.87 -22.87
CA LYS A 198 -11.32 6.00 -24.24
C LYS A 198 -10.15 5.06 -24.49
N ASN A 199 -9.17 5.06 -23.60
CA ASN A 199 -7.95 4.27 -23.74
C ASN A 199 -7.43 3.78 -22.38
N TYR A 200 -6.71 2.64 -22.43
CA TYR A 200 -5.97 2.08 -21.33
C TYR A 200 -4.47 2.10 -21.63
N TYR A 201 -3.69 2.61 -20.71
CA TYR A 201 -2.23 2.79 -20.87
C TYR A 201 -1.46 1.77 -20.04
N ASN A 202 -0.41 1.18 -20.61
CA ASN A 202 0.50 0.32 -19.85
C ASN A 202 1.62 1.10 -19.13
N SER A 203 1.66 2.42 -19.34
CA SER A 203 2.63 3.33 -18.72
C SER A 203 1.93 4.50 -18.05
N GLY A 204 2.26 4.74 -16.78
CA GLY A 204 1.72 5.89 -16.04
C GLY A 204 2.18 7.22 -16.62
N SER A 205 3.44 7.33 -17.04
CA SER A 205 3.94 8.58 -17.62
C SER A 205 3.27 8.93 -18.94
N MET A 206 2.99 7.94 -19.79
CA MET A 206 2.22 8.16 -21.03
C MET A 206 0.79 8.60 -20.74
N MET A 207 0.15 8.00 -19.76
CA MET A 207 -1.20 8.38 -19.35
C MET A 207 -1.26 9.83 -18.89
N PHE A 208 -0.34 10.25 -18.02
CA PHE A 208 -0.28 11.64 -17.56
C PHE A 208 0.02 12.62 -18.72
N GLN A 209 0.91 12.26 -19.62
CA GLN A 209 1.17 13.08 -20.81
C GLN A 209 -0.08 13.25 -21.66
N ALA A 210 -0.88 12.21 -21.84
CA ALA A 210 -2.14 12.27 -22.57
C ALA A 210 -3.13 13.25 -21.92
N ILE A 211 -3.29 13.20 -20.60
CA ILE A 211 -4.12 14.14 -19.85
C ILE A 211 -3.56 15.56 -20.00
N GLY A 212 -2.26 15.75 -19.83
CA GLY A 212 -1.61 17.06 -19.92
C GLY A 212 -1.72 17.72 -21.30
N LYS A 213 -1.73 16.89 -22.36
CA LYS A 213 -1.91 17.36 -23.74
C LYS A 213 -3.38 17.56 -24.13
N GLY A 214 -4.31 17.20 -23.27
CA GLY A 214 -5.74 17.36 -23.53
C GLY A 214 -6.36 16.26 -24.39
N GLU A 215 -5.74 15.09 -24.48
CA GLU A 215 -6.29 13.95 -25.23
C GLU A 215 -7.50 13.30 -24.52
N ALA A 216 -7.58 13.46 -23.21
CA ALA A 216 -8.74 13.10 -22.40
C ALA A 216 -8.80 14.03 -21.19
N ALA A 217 -10.01 14.19 -20.62
CA ALA A 217 -10.23 15.16 -19.55
C ALA A 217 -10.04 14.56 -18.14
N ILE A 218 -10.35 13.27 -17.95
CA ILE A 218 -10.51 12.63 -16.64
C ILE A 218 -9.64 11.38 -16.53
N SER A 219 -9.02 11.20 -15.36
CA SER A 219 -8.34 9.95 -15.03
C SER A 219 -8.35 9.69 -13.53
N MET A 220 -7.69 8.64 -13.13
CA MET A 220 -7.48 8.25 -11.75
C MET A 220 -6.07 7.72 -11.57
N ALA A 221 -5.44 8.07 -10.45
CA ALA A 221 -4.09 7.63 -10.14
C ALA A 221 -3.80 7.82 -8.66
N VAL A 222 -2.67 7.27 -8.22
CA VAL A 222 -2.18 7.48 -6.85
C VAL A 222 -1.87 8.96 -6.63
N LEU A 223 -2.23 9.46 -5.47
CA LEU A 223 -2.20 10.89 -5.13
C LEU A 223 -0.82 11.53 -5.34
N ASP A 224 0.25 10.87 -4.93
CA ASP A 224 1.61 11.40 -5.07
C ASP A 224 1.99 11.64 -6.54
N ASN A 225 1.56 10.76 -7.45
CA ASN A 225 1.80 10.93 -8.88
C ASN A 225 1.01 12.13 -9.44
N VAL A 226 -0.22 12.32 -8.99
CA VAL A 226 -1.03 13.47 -9.41
C VAL A 226 -0.39 14.77 -8.92
N ILE A 227 0.03 14.80 -7.66
CA ILE A 227 0.71 15.96 -7.06
C ILE A 227 2.01 16.28 -7.81
N ASP A 228 2.83 15.27 -8.10
CA ASP A 228 4.09 15.45 -8.82
C ASP A 228 3.87 16.03 -10.23
N ASN A 229 2.92 15.48 -10.98
CA ASN A 229 2.61 15.99 -12.32
C ASN A 229 2.01 17.39 -12.30
N ARG A 230 1.16 17.70 -11.32
CA ARG A 230 0.59 19.03 -11.16
C ARG A 230 1.66 20.06 -10.77
N ASP A 231 2.48 19.77 -9.77
CA ASP A 231 3.37 20.75 -9.14
C ASP A 231 4.75 20.83 -9.81
N ASN A 232 5.35 19.70 -10.15
CA ASN A 232 6.69 19.66 -10.76
C ASN A 232 6.64 19.73 -12.29
N ASN A 233 5.71 19.01 -12.92
CA ASN A 233 5.56 19.02 -14.38
C ASN A 233 4.58 20.09 -14.88
N LYS A 234 3.99 20.87 -13.96
CA LYS A 234 3.10 22.00 -14.27
C LYS A 234 1.90 21.64 -15.15
N MET A 235 1.41 20.42 -15.01
CA MET A 235 0.19 20.02 -15.72
C MET A 235 -1.04 20.67 -15.08
N PRO A 236 -2.05 21.07 -15.90
CA PRO A 236 -3.24 21.77 -15.41
C PRO A 236 -4.25 20.80 -14.78
N LEU A 237 -3.87 20.18 -13.69
CA LEU A 237 -4.65 19.13 -13.00
C LEU A 237 -5.36 19.66 -11.77
N GLU A 238 -6.62 19.21 -11.58
CA GLU A 238 -7.37 19.39 -10.34
C GLU A 238 -7.74 18.02 -9.78
N ILE A 239 -7.58 17.86 -8.48
CA ILE A 239 -7.93 16.63 -7.78
C ILE A 239 -9.38 16.69 -7.34
N ILE A 240 -10.10 15.59 -7.51
CA ILE A 240 -11.49 15.44 -7.10
C ILE A 240 -11.53 14.82 -5.70
N ASP A 241 -12.14 15.54 -4.75
CA ASP A 241 -12.44 15.00 -3.43
C ASP A 241 -13.76 14.23 -3.52
N ALA A 242 -13.68 12.94 -3.82
CA ALA A 242 -14.85 12.12 -4.10
C ALA A 242 -15.75 11.97 -2.87
N THR A 243 -17.06 12.10 -3.07
CA THR A 243 -18.06 11.97 -1.99
C THR A 243 -17.96 10.62 -1.27
N SER A 244 -17.75 9.54 -2.00
CA SER A 244 -17.58 8.19 -1.43
C SER A 244 -16.18 7.93 -0.87
N GLY A 245 -15.25 8.86 -1.04
CA GLY A 245 -13.90 8.76 -0.53
C GLY A 245 -12.86 8.35 -1.57
N ALA A 246 -11.60 8.48 -1.19
CA ALA A 246 -10.47 8.01 -1.98
C ALA A 246 -10.27 6.51 -1.75
N ILE A 247 -9.85 5.80 -2.80
CA ILE A 247 -9.52 4.38 -2.65
C ILE A 247 -8.13 4.30 -2.05
N THR A 248 -8.06 4.04 -0.74
CA THR A 248 -6.82 4.09 0.02
C THR A 248 -6.22 2.70 0.17
N ILE A 249 -5.15 2.48 -0.57
CA ILE A 249 -4.37 1.24 -0.51
C ILE A 249 -3.36 1.41 0.62
N THR A 250 -3.26 0.40 1.49
CA THR A 250 -2.33 0.42 2.61
C THR A 250 -1.25 -0.62 2.38
N ASP A 251 0.02 -0.20 2.42
CA ASP A 251 1.15 -1.12 2.50
C ASP A 251 1.34 -1.57 3.94
N CYS A 252 1.73 -2.82 4.13
CA CYS A 252 1.84 -3.43 5.45
C CYS A 252 3.22 -4.00 5.74
N ILE A 253 3.41 -4.40 7.00
CA ILE A 253 4.59 -5.08 7.50
C ILE A 253 4.17 -6.18 8.46
N ALA A 254 4.88 -7.31 8.46
CA ALA A 254 4.65 -8.41 9.38
C ALA A 254 5.94 -9.14 9.72
N ALA A 255 5.99 -9.70 10.93
CA ALA A 255 7.03 -10.65 11.32
C ALA A 255 6.63 -12.04 10.83
N ILE A 256 7.58 -12.75 10.26
CA ILE A 256 7.36 -14.09 9.70
C ILE A 256 7.44 -15.12 10.84
N LYS A 257 6.45 -16.02 10.87
CA LYS A 257 6.38 -17.07 11.89
C LYS A 257 7.56 -18.01 11.79
N ASP A 258 8.09 -18.39 12.96
CA ASP A 258 9.22 -19.32 13.10
C ASP A 258 10.51 -18.86 12.39
N ALA A 259 10.64 -17.55 12.17
CA ALA A 259 11.81 -16.96 11.55
C ALA A 259 13.04 -16.99 12.49
N PRO A 260 14.27 -16.92 11.91
CA PRO A 260 15.50 -17.06 12.70
C PRO A 260 15.77 -15.94 13.71
N HIS A 261 15.27 -14.70 13.48
CA HIS A 261 15.62 -13.53 14.28
C HIS A 261 14.38 -12.79 14.80
N PRO A 262 13.55 -13.41 15.66
CA PRO A 262 12.24 -12.86 16.05
C PRO A 262 12.32 -11.56 16.85
N ASN A 263 13.33 -11.37 17.67
CA ASN A 263 13.47 -10.16 18.47
C ASN A 263 13.89 -8.97 17.63
N ALA A 264 14.84 -9.17 16.73
CA ALA A 264 15.24 -8.14 15.75
C ALA A 264 14.07 -7.79 14.82
N ALA A 265 13.25 -8.77 14.44
CA ALA A 265 12.06 -8.55 13.64
C ALA A 265 11.04 -7.64 14.34
N ALA A 266 10.74 -7.93 15.61
CA ALA A 266 9.83 -7.11 16.41
C ALA A 266 10.37 -5.66 16.56
N GLU A 267 11.66 -5.51 16.79
CA GLU A 267 12.30 -4.20 16.91
C GLU A 267 12.28 -3.43 15.59
N PHE A 268 12.44 -4.11 14.46
CA PHE A 268 12.33 -3.47 13.15
C PHE A 268 10.91 -2.94 12.91
N ILE A 269 9.88 -3.68 13.28
CA ILE A 269 8.48 -3.22 13.18
C ILE A 269 8.28 -2.00 14.09
N GLU A 270 8.80 -2.05 15.33
CA GLU A 270 8.76 -0.91 16.26
C GLU A 270 9.37 0.34 15.63
N PHE A 271 10.53 0.20 15.00
CA PHE A 271 11.25 1.29 14.35
C PHE A 271 10.50 1.86 13.15
N VAL A 272 10.07 1.00 12.21
CA VAL A 272 9.44 1.40 10.94
C VAL A 272 8.12 2.13 11.17
N GLY A 273 7.29 1.62 12.07
CA GLY A 273 5.97 2.19 12.33
C GLY A 273 5.95 3.32 13.36
N SER A 274 7.09 3.62 13.98
CA SER A 274 7.20 4.75 14.92
C SER A 274 7.02 6.07 14.19
N LYS A 275 6.73 7.13 14.95
CA LYS A 275 6.60 8.48 14.41
C LYS A 275 7.86 8.88 13.63
N GLU A 276 9.04 8.64 14.21
CA GLU A 276 10.34 8.98 13.60
C GLU A 276 10.61 8.15 12.34
N GLY A 277 10.33 6.85 12.37
CA GLY A 277 10.48 5.96 11.22
C GLY A 277 9.57 6.33 10.07
N GLU A 278 8.32 6.64 10.36
CA GLU A 278 7.34 7.10 9.38
C GLU A 278 7.71 8.46 8.79
N GLU A 279 8.15 9.42 9.62
CA GLU A 279 8.61 10.74 9.17
C GLU A 279 9.82 10.63 8.23
N LEU A 280 10.75 9.74 8.53
CA LEU A 280 11.92 9.49 7.68
C LEU A 280 11.50 9.13 6.25
N VAL A 281 10.57 8.20 6.12
CA VAL A 281 10.11 7.70 4.82
C VAL A 281 9.21 8.72 4.11
N ALA A 282 8.36 9.42 4.86
CA ALA A 282 7.52 10.48 4.30
C ALA A 282 8.36 11.59 3.68
N ASN A 283 9.38 12.05 4.38
CA ASN A 283 10.20 13.18 3.94
C ASN A 283 11.26 12.80 2.89
N SER A 284 11.74 11.56 2.92
CA SER A 284 12.78 11.11 1.99
C SER A 284 12.22 10.48 0.71
N PHE A 285 11.05 9.86 0.78
CA PHE A 285 10.51 9.05 -0.33
C PHE A 285 9.05 9.37 -0.69
N ASN A 286 8.48 10.41 -0.12
CA ASN A 286 7.10 10.84 -0.38
C ASN A 286 6.05 9.75 -0.14
N ARG A 287 6.27 8.86 0.84
CA ARG A 287 5.28 7.87 1.22
C ARG A 287 4.45 8.40 2.41
N MET A 288 3.14 8.40 2.24
CA MET A 288 2.23 8.93 3.26
C MET A 288 2.14 7.97 4.46
N PRO A 289 2.43 8.45 5.68
CA PRO A 289 2.32 7.61 6.87
C PRO A 289 0.90 7.10 7.13
N ALA A 290 0.80 5.84 7.54
CA ALA A 290 -0.46 5.31 8.08
C ALA A 290 -0.74 5.85 9.48
N LEU A 291 0.31 6.16 10.24
CA LEU A 291 0.21 6.73 11.59
C LEU A 291 -0.05 8.23 11.52
N ASP A 292 -1.21 8.69 11.99
CA ASP A 292 -1.60 10.11 11.91
C ASP A 292 -0.61 11.05 12.61
N ALA A 293 -0.02 10.62 13.73
CA ALA A 293 0.96 11.44 14.47
C ALA A 293 2.18 11.81 13.62
N ALA A 294 2.51 11.03 12.60
CA ALA A 294 3.65 11.31 11.71
C ALA A 294 3.32 12.29 10.59
N LEU A 295 2.04 12.64 10.38
CA LEU A 295 1.62 13.57 9.33
C LEU A 295 2.00 15.01 9.65
N GLU A 296 2.10 15.37 10.92
CA GLU A 296 2.45 16.73 11.37
C GLU A 296 3.75 17.25 10.75
N ASN A 297 4.77 16.41 10.66
CA ASN A 297 6.08 16.77 10.11
C ASN A 297 6.32 16.20 8.70
N ALA A 298 5.28 15.66 8.06
CA ALA A 298 5.33 15.16 6.70
C ALA A 298 5.17 16.31 5.68
N PRO A 299 5.49 16.08 4.41
CA PRO A 299 5.22 17.06 3.35
C PRO A 299 3.78 17.57 3.38
N GLU A 300 3.60 18.88 3.12
CA GLU A 300 2.31 19.56 3.25
C GLU A 300 1.17 18.88 2.48
N TRP A 301 1.44 18.35 1.28
CA TRP A 301 0.41 17.70 0.47
C TRP A 301 -0.20 16.45 1.13
N MET A 302 0.54 15.80 2.03
CA MET A 302 0.06 14.62 2.78
C MET A 302 -0.93 14.99 3.89
N GLN A 303 -0.95 16.25 4.29
CA GLN A 303 -1.82 16.75 5.36
C GLN A 303 -3.22 17.08 4.84
N THR A 304 -3.41 17.16 3.53
CA THR A 304 -4.73 17.33 2.92
C THR A 304 -5.48 16.01 3.04
N GLY A 305 -6.51 15.99 3.87
CA GLY A 305 -7.26 14.76 4.13
C GLY A 305 -8.27 14.48 3.04
N TYR A 306 -8.01 13.45 2.25
CA TYR A 306 -9.04 12.81 1.43
C TYR A 306 -9.57 11.64 2.24
N GLU A 307 -10.85 11.69 2.63
CA GLU A 307 -11.45 10.61 3.42
C GLU A 307 -11.34 9.28 2.68
N PRO A 308 -10.88 8.22 3.34
CA PRO A 308 -10.85 6.90 2.71
C PRO A 308 -12.26 6.39 2.38
N MET A 309 -12.40 5.78 1.22
CA MET A 309 -13.61 5.01 0.91
C MET A 309 -13.76 3.88 1.94
N LYS A 310 -14.98 3.68 2.44
CA LYS A 310 -15.25 2.60 3.40
C LYS A 310 -15.29 1.27 2.68
N LEU A 311 -14.26 0.45 2.90
CA LEU A 311 -14.07 -0.83 2.24
C LEU A 311 -13.88 -1.94 3.28
N ASP A 312 -14.42 -3.11 2.99
CA ASP A 312 -14.14 -4.33 3.75
C ASP A 312 -13.03 -5.11 3.04
N TRP A 313 -11.79 -4.94 3.51
CA TRP A 313 -10.63 -5.59 2.90
C TRP A 313 -10.64 -7.11 3.04
N SER A 314 -11.37 -7.67 4.01
CA SER A 314 -11.53 -9.12 4.12
C SER A 314 -12.34 -9.69 2.96
N VAL A 315 -13.38 -8.97 2.53
CA VAL A 315 -14.19 -9.33 1.36
C VAL A 315 -13.35 -9.20 0.08
N ILE A 316 -12.59 -8.13 -0.05
CA ILE A 316 -11.69 -7.91 -1.19
C ILE A 316 -10.65 -9.03 -1.24
N SER A 317 -10.01 -9.36 -0.12
CA SER A 317 -9.03 -10.45 -0.03
C SER A 317 -9.59 -11.79 -0.52
N ALA A 318 -10.82 -12.10 -0.11
CA ALA A 318 -11.46 -13.37 -0.48
C ALA A 318 -11.85 -13.46 -1.95
N ASN A 319 -12.10 -12.32 -2.61
CA ASN A 319 -12.73 -12.30 -3.94
C ASN A 319 -11.88 -11.67 -5.05
N GLN A 320 -10.82 -10.93 -4.71
CA GLN A 320 -10.12 -10.10 -5.71
C GLN A 320 -9.56 -10.90 -6.88
N THR A 321 -9.07 -12.11 -6.66
CA THR A 321 -8.51 -12.95 -7.74
C THR A 321 -9.57 -13.21 -8.81
N ASP A 322 -10.75 -13.64 -8.39
CA ASP A 322 -11.87 -13.94 -9.31
C ASP A 322 -12.40 -12.66 -9.96
N TRP A 323 -12.52 -11.58 -9.19
CA TRP A 323 -13.02 -10.31 -9.70
C TRP A 323 -12.09 -9.72 -10.77
N LEU A 324 -10.79 -9.75 -10.52
CA LEU A 324 -9.81 -9.20 -11.46
C LEU A 324 -9.68 -10.04 -12.71
N GLU A 325 -9.80 -11.37 -12.59
CA GLU A 325 -9.84 -12.26 -13.75
C GLU A 325 -11.07 -11.95 -14.63
N LYS A 326 -12.23 -11.78 -14.01
CA LYS A 326 -13.45 -11.41 -14.73
C LYS A 326 -13.31 -10.05 -15.44
N TRP A 327 -12.74 -9.06 -14.75
CA TRP A 327 -12.49 -7.76 -15.37
C TRP A 327 -11.56 -7.87 -16.59
N GLU A 328 -10.44 -8.56 -16.43
CA GLU A 328 -9.44 -8.73 -17.50
C GLU A 328 -9.97 -9.49 -18.71
N THR A 329 -10.74 -10.56 -18.47
CA THR A 329 -11.18 -11.45 -19.55
C THR A 329 -12.50 -11.03 -20.20
N ASP A 330 -13.44 -10.49 -19.41
CA ASP A 330 -14.80 -10.25 -19.87
C ASP A 330 -15.13 -8.79 -20.15
N ILE A 331 -14.39 -7.83 -19.55
CA ILE A 331 -14.77 -6.42 -19.58
C ILE A 331 -13.71 -5.54 -20.21
N LEU A 332 -12.45 -5.68 -19.81
CA LEU A 332 -11.36 -4.85 -20.30
C LEU A 332 -11.19 -4.97 -21.81
N ASP A 333 -11.43 -3.89 -22.52
CA ASP A 333 -11.41 -3.89 -24.00
C ASP A 333 -9.97 -3.70 -24.51
N ALA A 334 -9.40 -4.78 -25.03
CA ALA A 334 -8.05 -4.79 -25.58
C ALA A 334 -7.88 -3.83 -26.78
N SER A 335 -8.94 -3.49 -27.50
CA SER A 335 -8.87 -2.56 -28.61
C SER A 335 -8.59 -1.11 -28.19
N LYS A 336 -8.78 -0.80 -26.90
CA LYS A 336 -8.50 0.51 -26.31
C LYS A 336 -7.08 0.64 -25.76
N ALA A 337 -6.29 -0.40 -25.84
CA ALA A 337 -4.95 -0.44 -25.26
C ALA A 337 -3.97 0.47 -26.01
N ILE A 338 -3.20 1.24 -25.24
CA ILE A 338 -2.07 2.05 -25.74
C ILE A 338 -0.82 1.52 -25.00
N ALA A 339 0.16 1.05 -25.78
CA ALA A 339 1.38 0.52 -25.23
C ALA A 339 2.55 1.46 -25.44
N ALA A 340 3.38 1.62 -24.40
CA ALA A 340 4.71 2.22 -24.54
C ALA A 340 5.61 1.21 -25.26
N GLU A 341 6.40 1.71 -26.21
CA GLU A 341 7.38 0.89 -26.93
C GLU A 341 8.58 0.53 -26.05
#